data_bd84a6a05758aed30f3d00fce2c76ba5
#
_entry.id   bd84a6a05758aed30f3d00fce2c76ba5
#
_cell.length_a   1.000
_cell.length_b   1.000
_cell.length_c   1.000
_cell.angle_alpha   90.00
_cell.angle_beta   90.00
_cell.angle_gamma   90.00
#
_symmetry.space_group_name_H-M   'P 1'
#
loop_
_entity.id
_entity.type
_entity.pdbx_description
1 polymer ?
#
loop_
_entity_poly.entity_id
_entity_poly.type
_entity_poly.pdbx_seq_one_letter_code
_entity_poly.pdbx_strand_id
1 'polypeptide(L)'
;MNNLKINVETYINRELSWIDFNKRVLELAIEEETPLLEKIKFSSIFSNNLDEFFMVRVASLKSQVEGGISKKSQDGKSPEEQLVEIRGYLDPILKKQQNKTNQYIKEEFKKNNLFIFEYNELNKKQKIWID
;
A
#
# COMPACT_ATOMS: atom_id res chain seq x y z
N MET A 1 -1.53 -44.01 -6.91
CA MET A 1 -1.15 -42.60 -7.05
C MET A 1 -2.41 -41.77 -6.92
N ASN A 2 -2.61 -41.13 -5.76
CA ASN A 2 -3.75 -40.23 -5.56
C ASN A 2 -3.52 -38.97 -6.40
N ASN A 3 -4.26 -38.85 -7.51
CA ASN A 3 -4.39 -37.56 -8.19
C ASN A 3 -5.14 -36.63 -7.23
N LEU A 4 -4.38 -35.85 -6.44
CA LEU A 4 -4.91 -34.66 -5.78
C LEU A 4 -5.50 -33.78 -6.90
N LYS A 5 -6.80 -33.82 -7.08
CA LYS A 5 -7.53 -32.81 -7.87
C LYS A 5 -7.31 -31.47 -7.15
N ILE A 6 -6.31 -30.75 -7.59
CA ILE A 6 -6.06 -29.37 -7.13
C ILE A 6 -7.28 -28.56 -7.56
N ASN A 7 -8.14 -28.23 -6.59
CA ASN A 7 -9.31 -27.40 -6.83
C ASN A 7 -8.87 -25.94 -6.94
N VAL A 8 -9.39 -25.19 -7.89
CA VAL A 8 -9.14 -23.75 -8.08
C VAL A 8 -9.36 -22.96 -6.78
N GLU A 9 -10.34 -23.41 -5.96
CA GLU A 9 -10.66 -22.82 -4.65
C GLU A 9 -9.56 -22.98 -3.59
N THR A 10 -8.54 -23.82 -3.81
CA THR A 10 -7.41 -23.98 -2.90
C THR A 10 -6.28 -22.98 -3.14
N TYR A 11 -6.35 -22.23 -4.25
CA TYR A 11 -5.34 -21.21 -4.55
C TYR A 11 -5.72 -19.85 -3.96
N ILE A 12 -4.79 -19.28 -3.22
CA ILE A 12 -4.88 -17.88 -2.77
C ILE A 12 -4.42 -17.00 -3.94
N ASN A 13 -5.19 -15.95 -4.24
CA ASN A 13 -4.78 -14.97 -5.23
C ASN A 13 -3.47 -14.29 -4.78
N ARG A 14 -2.45 -14.38 -5.63
CA ARG A 14 -1.12 -13.88 -5.30
C ARG A 14 -1.09 -12.37 -5.07
N GLU A 15 -1.86 -11.61 -5.83
CA GLU A 15 -1.90 -10.16 -5.75
C GLU A 15 -2.59 -9.71 -4.44
N LEU A 16 -3.68 -10.36 -4.06
CA LEU A 16 -4.36 -10.09 -2.79
C LEU A 16 -3.50 -10.49 -1.59
N SER A 17 -2.81 -11.63 -1.65
CA SER A 17 -1.88 -12.07 -0.62
C SER A 17 -0.73 -11.07 -0.42
N TRP A 18 -0.23 -10.50 -1.53
CA TRP A 18 0.80 -9.47 -1.46
C TRP A 18 0.27 -8.17 -0.82
N ILE A 19 -0.97 -7.78 -1.13
CA ILE A 19 -1.61 -6.61 -0.50
C ILE A 19 -1.80 -6.85 1.00
N ASP A 20 -2.19 -8.05 1.42
CA ASP A 20 -2.29 -8.41 2.84
C ASP A 20 -0.95 -8.34 3.57
N PHE A 21 0.13 -8.75 2.92
CA PHE A 21 1.47 -8.56 3.46
C PHE A 21 1.77 -7.07 3.67
N ASN A 22 1.55 -6.24 2.66
CA ASN A 22 1.82 -4.80 2.74
C ASN A 22 0.90 -4.09 3.75
N LYS A 23 -0.34 -4.55 3.91
CA LYS A 23 -1.25 -4.09 4.96
C LYS A 23 -0.66 -4.31 6.37
N ARG A 24 -0.03 -5.47 6.62
CA ARG A 24 0.66 -5.72 7.90
C ARG A 24 1.83 -4.77 8.12
N VAL A 25 2.57 -4.40 7.07
CA VAL A 25 3.61 -3.35 7.16
C VAL A 25 3.01 -2.02 7.60
N LEU A 26 1.83 -1.63 7.06
CA LEU A 26 1.13 -0.43 7.49
C LEU A 26 0.65 -0.52 8.95
N GLU A 27 0.21 -1.69 9.40
CA GLU A 27 -0.22 -1.91 10.79
C GLU A 27 0.91 -1.62 11.77
N LEU A 28 2.16 -1.98 11.47
CA LEU A 28 3.32 -1.62 12.28
C LEU A 28 3.55 -0.10 12.39
N ALA A 29 3.14 0.67 11.36
CA ALA A 29 3.25 2.14 11.40
C ALA A 29 2.26 2.80 12.38
N ILE A 30 1.20 2.10 12.78
CA ILE A 30 0.16 2.62 13.68
C ILE A 30 0.09 1.89 15.02
N GLU A 31 0.90 0.86 15.22
CA GLU A 31 0.97 0.10 16.46
C GLU A 31 1.51 0.97 17.60
N GLU A 32 0.88 0.91 18.77
CA GLU A 32 1.19 1.83 19.88
C GLU A 32 2.63 1.69 20.37
N GLU A 33 3.12 0.47 20.49
CA GLU A 33 4.46 0.15 20.99
C GLU A 33 5.60 0.47 20.00
N THR A 34 5.28 0.71 18.73
CA THR A 34 6.30 1.03 17.71
C THR A 34 6.88 2.43 17.97
N PRO A 35 8.21 2.61 18.06
CA PRO A 35 8.82 3.92 18.24
C PRO A 35 8.47 4.88 17.10
N LEU A 36 8.33 6.20 17.40
CA LEU A 36 7.85 7.21 16.45
C LEU A 36 8.59 7.21 15.10
N LEU A 37 9.93 7.18 15.10
CA LEU A 37 10.70 7.18 13.87
C LEU A 37 10.56 5.87 13.07
N GLU A 38 10.38 4.74 13.76
CA GLU A 38 10.09 3.46 13.10
C GLU A 38 8.68 3.46 12.48
N LYS A 39 7.69 4.13 13.09
CA LYS A 39 6.35 4.30 12.48
C LYS A 39 6.44 5.00 11.13
N ILE A 40 7.26 6.05 11.03
CA ILE A 40 7.48 6.77 9.76
C ILE A 40 8.15 5.87 8.74
N LYS A 41 9.15 5.12 9.18
CA LYS A 41 9.88 4.17 8.33
C LYS A 41 8.94 3.11 7.77
N PHE A 42 8.09 2.48 8.60
CA PHE A 42 7.10 1.51 8.12
C PHE A 42 6.06 2.14 7.20
N SER A 43 5.61 3.38 7.46
CA SER A 43 4.73 4.10 6.54
C SER A 43 5.38 4.36 5.18
N SER A 44 6.67 4.71 5.15
CA SER A 44 7.44 4.89 3.91
C SER A 44 7.64 3.57 3.17
N ILE A 45 7.96 2.48 3.89
CA ILE A 45 8.09 1.14 3.30
C ILE A 45 6.77 0.71 2.67
N PHE A 46 5.63 0.91 3.35
CA PHE A 46 4.30 0.62 2.81
C PHE A 46 4.07 1.34 1.48
N SER A 47 4.37 2.65 1.42
CA SER A 47 4.16 3.46 0.21
C SER A 47 5.08 3.02 -0.93
N ASN A 48 6.36 2.80 -0.68
CA ASN A 48 7.31 2.33 -1.69
C ASN A 48 6.93 0.95 -2.25
N ASN A 49 6.53 0.03 -1.38
CA ASN A 49 6.04 -1.29 -1.78
C ASN A 49 4.80 -1.16 -2.68
N LEU A 50 3.90 -0.24 -2.35
CA LEU A 50 2.69 -0.03 -3.14
C LEU A 50 3.01 0.55 -4.52
N ASP A 51 3.93 1.51 -4.62
CA ASP A 51 4.39 2.07 -5.90
C ASP A 51 4.99 0.97 -6.79
N GLU A 52 5.84 0.11 -6.24
CA GLU A 52 6.39 -1.03 -6.98
C GLU A 52 5.30 -2.00 -7.44
N PHE A 53 4.33 -2.29 -6.59
CA PHE A 53 3.19 -3.14 -6.94
C PHE A 53 2.40 -2.57 -8.12
N PHE A 54 2.13 -1.26 -8.13
CA PHE A 54 1.45 -0.60 -9.24
C PHE A 54 2.28 -0.62 -10.52
N MET A 55 3.57 -0.29 -10.42
CA MET A 55 4.46 -0.24 -11.59
C MET A 55 4.70 -1.60 -12.23
N VAL A 56 4.72 -2.67 -11.45
CA VAL A 56 5.05 -4.01 -11.95
C VAL A 56 3.80 -4.85 -12.17
N ARG A 57 2.97 -5.01 -11.13
CA ARG A 57 1.86 -5.98 -11.16
C ARG A 57 0.62 -5.41 -11.82
N VAL A 58 0.17 -4.23 -11.38
CA VAL A 58 -1.04 -3.60 -11.95
C VAL A 58 -0.79 -3.21 -13.40
N ALA A 59 0.39 -2.66 -13.73
CA ALA A 59 0.76 -2.33 -15.10
C ALA A 59 0.77 -3.58 -16.01
N SER A 60 1.32 -4.70 -15.52
CA SER A 60 1.28 -5.97 -16.28
C SER A 60 -0.14 -6.45 -16.55
N LEU A 61 -1.04 -6.41 -15.55
CA LEU A 61 -2.45 -6.78 -15.75
C LEU A 61 -3.15 -5.86 -16.74
N LYS A 62 -2.91 -4.53 -16.66
CA LYS A 62 -3.44 -3.57 -17.63
C LYS A 62 -2.98 -3.87 -19.05
N SER A 63 -1.68 -4.14 -19.25
CA SER A 63 -1.16 -4.50 -20.56
C SER A 63 -1.78 -5.78 -21.10
N GLN A 64 -2.09 -6.75 -20.25
CA GLN A 64 -2.81 -7.97 -20.66
C GLN A 64 -4.23 -7.67 -21.14
N VAL A 65 -4.95 -6.80 -20.42
CA VAL A 65 -6.30 -6.35 -20.80
C VAL A 65 -6.25 -5.63 -22.15
N GLU A 66 -5.34 -4.66 -22.32
CA GLU A 66 -5.16 -3.89 -23.55
C GLU A 66 -4.76 -4.77 -24.75
N GLY A 67 -3.97 -5.83 -24.48
CA GLY A 67 -3.57 -6.81 -25.48
C GLY A 67 -4.64 -7.89 -25.77
N GLY A 68 -5.82 -7.82 -25.15
CA GLY A 68 -6.90 -8.81 -25.33
C GLY A 68 -6.55 -10.20 -24.78
N ILE A 69 -5.62 -10.29 -23.83
CA ILE A 69 -5.20 -11.55 -23.24
C ILE A 69 -6.20 -11.96 -22.16
N SER A 70 -6.92 -13.04 -22.40
CA SER A 70 -7.92 -13.60 -21.46
C SER A 70 -7.42 -14.78 -20.63
N LYS A 71 -6.08 -15.01 -20.60
CA LYS A 71 -5.51 -16.11 -19.83
C LYS A 71 -5.80 -15.92 -18.35
N LYS A 72 -6.52 -16.90 -17.79
CA LYS A 72 -6.87 -16.89 -16.36
C LYS A 72 -5.67 -17.22 -15.48
N SER A 73 -5.65 -16.61 -14.29
CA SER A 73 -4.73 -16.94 -13.20
C SER A 73 -5.03 -18.32 -12.61
N GLN A 74 -4.18 -18.80 -11.70
CA GLN A 74 -4.34 -20.12 -11.08
C GLN A 74 -5.63 -20.24 -10.24
N ASP A 75 -6.11 -19.13 -9.69
CA ASP A 75 -7.38 -18.99 -9.00
C ASP A 75 -8.58 -18.73 -9.95
N GLY A 76 -8.38 -18.86 -11.25
CA GLY A 76 -9.42 -18.86 -12.28
C GLY A 76 -9.89 -17.47 -12.74
N LYS A 77 -9.25 -16.38 -12.33
CA LYS A 77 -9.67 -15.00 -12.63
C LYS A 77 -9.01 -14.44 -13.87
N SER A 78 -9.78 -13.69 -14.66
CA SER A 78 -9.26 -12.91 -15.78
C SER A 78 -8.41 -11.72 -15.29
N PRO A 79 -7.57 -11.10 -16.14
CA PRO A 79 -6.86 -9.89 -15.79
C PRO A 79 -7.77 -8.74 -15.35
N GLU A 80 -8.93 -8.57 -15.98
CA GLU A 80 -9.93 -7.57 -15.61
C GLU A 80 -10.51 -7.83 -14.21
N GLU A 81 -10.89 -9.07 -13.93
CA GLU A 81 -11.43 -9.49 -12.63
C GLU A 81 -10.40 -9.24 -11.51
N GLN A 82 -9.13 -9.54 -11.77
CA GLN A 82 -8.04 -9.26 -10.83
C GLN A 82 -7.87 -7.76 -10.56
N LEU A 83 -7.93 -6.90 -11.59
CA LEU A 83 -7.84 -5.44 -11.43
C LEU A 83 -8.99 -4.89 -10.58
N VAL A 84 -10.20 -5.37 -10.79
CA VAL A 84 -11.39 -4.96 -10.00
C VAL A 84 -11.22 -5.36 -8.54
N GLU A 85 -10.79 -6.58 -8.27
CA GLU A 85 -10.56 -7.05 -6.90
C GLU A 85 -9.42 -6.29 -6.20
N ILE A 86 -8.29 -6.08 -6.88
CA ILE A 86 -7.15 -5.30 -6.35
C ILE A 86 -7.65 -3.92 -5.91
N ARG A 87 -8.43 -3.25 -6.75
CA ARG A 87 -8.98 -1.94 -6.43
C ARG A 87 -9.91 -1.97 -5.21
N GLY A 88 -10.86 -2.89 -5.20
CA GLY A 88 -11.80 -3.04 -4.08
C GLY A 88 -11.10 -3.34 -2.76
N TYR A 89 -10.00 -4.09 -2.81
CA TYR A 89 -9.22 -4.46 -1.64
C TYR A 89 -8.31 -3.33 -1.13
N LEU A 90 -7.71 -2.56 -2.06
CA LEU A 90 -6.80 -1.45 -1.73
C LEU A 90 -7.51 -0.19 -1.26
N ASP A 91 -8.66 0.18 -1.83
CA ASP A 91 -9.36 1.42 -1.52
C ASP A 91 -9.57 1.67 -0.01
N PRO A 92 -10.06 0.69 0.79
CA PRO A 92 -10.20 0.89 2.24
C PRO A 92 -8.86 1.02 2.97
N ILE A 93 -7.81 0.33 2.51
CA ILE A 93 -6.47 0.39 3.10
C ILE A 93 -5.86 1.79 2.87
N LEU A 94 -5.97 2.31 1.65
CA LEU A 94 -5.48 3.65 1.30
C LEU A 94 -6.21 4.75 2.06
N LYS A 95 -7.54 4.65 2.20
CA LYS A 95 -8.32 5.58 3.01
C LYS A 95 -7.89 5.56 4.48
N LYS A 96 -7.62 4.37 5.04
CA LYS A 96 -7.12 4.23 6.41
C LYS A 96 -5.75 4.89 6.57
N GLN A 97 -4.84 4.68 5.62
CA GLN A 97 -3.52 5.30 5.63
C GLN A 97 -3.63 6.82 5.58
N GLN A 98 -4.37 7.35 4.61
CA GLN A 98 -4.46 8.80 4.38
C GLN A 98 -5.09 9.54 5.56
N ASN A 99 -6.17 9.01 6.14
CA ASN A 99 -6.94 9.71 7.17
C ASN A 99 -6.44 9.49 8.60
N LYS A 100 -5.88 8.32 8.89
CA LYS A 100 -5.48 7.96 10.27
C LYS A 100 -3.97 8.02 10.47
N THR A 101 -3.19 7.43 9.56
CA THR A 101 -1.74 7.29 9.76
C THR A 101 -1.05 8.65 9.67
N ASN A 102 -1.36 9.46 8.65
CA ASN A 102 -0.72 10.75 8.47
C ASN A 102 -1.10 11.75 9.58
N GLN A 103 -2.37 11.75 10.02
CA GLN A 103 -2.81 12.60 11.12
C GLN A 103 -2.14 12.16 12.43
N TYR A 104 -2.14 10.88 12.72
CA TYR A 104 -1.53 10.31 13.92
C TYR A 104 -0.02 10.62 13.99
N ILE A 105 0.71 10.44 12.89
CA ILE A 105 2.15 10.74 12.83
C ILE A 105 2.39 12.24 13.08
N LYS A 106 1.60 13.14 12.50
CA LYS A 106 1.71 14.60 12.73
C LYS A 106 1.46 14.98 14.20
N GLU A 107 0.49 14.36 14.84
CA GLU A 107 0.18 14.59 16.25
C GLU A 107 1.28 14.09 17.18
N GLU A 108 1.80 12.89 16.94
CA GLU A 108 2.91 12.32 17.69
C GLU A 108 4.21 13.13 17.51
N PHE A 109 4.46 13.66 16.32
CA PHE A 109 5.57 14.58 16.10
C PHE A 109 5.49 15.82 16.98
N LYS A 110 4.33 16.47 17.01
CA LYS A 110 4.12 17.66 17.86
C LYS A 110 4.41 17.38 19.33
N LYS A 111 3.97 16.22 19.86
CA LYS A 111 4.25 15.80 21.23
C LYS A 111 5.75 15.65 21.54
N ASN A 112 6.52 15.30 20.52
CA ASN A 112 7.97 15.13 20.61
C ASN A 112 8.76 16.38 20.12
N ASN A 113 8.11 17.54 20.01
CA ASN A 113 8.70 18.79 19.52
C ASN A 113 9.29 18.70 18.11
N LEU A 114 8.72 17.82 17.28
CA LEU A 114 9.02 17.69 15.85
C LEU A 114 7.86 18.24 15.05
N PHE A 115 8.14 18.98 13.97
CA PHE A 115 7.11 19.62 13.16
C PHE A 115 7.37 19.37 11.68
N ILE A 116 6.30 19.06 10.95
CA ILE A 116 6.30 18.98 9.49
C ILE A 116 5.49 20.17 9.01
N PHE A 117 6.12 21.06 8.27
CA PHE A 117 5.49 22.27 7.72
C PHE A 117 5.34 22.15 6.21
N GLU A 118 4.22 22.61 5.70
CA GLU A 118 4.11 22.97 4.30
C GLU A 118 4.89 24.29 4.06
N TYR A 119 5.43 24.50 2.86
CA TYR A 119 6.26 25.69 2.57
C TYR A 119 5.53 27.01 2.87
N ASN A 120 4.22 27.08 2.65
CA ASN A 120 3.38 28.25 2.94
C ASN A 120 3.20 28.52 4.45
N GLU A 121 3.36 27.53 5.30
CA GLU A 121 3.29 27.63 6.77
C GLU A 121 4.59 28.18 7.38
N LEU A 122 5.68 28.20 6.61
CA LEU A 122 6.96 28.68 7.06
C LEU A 122 6.98 30.21 7.22
N ASN A 123 7.60 30.69 8.30
CA ASN A 123 7.85 32.11 8.49
C ASN A 123 8.99 32.62 7.59
N LYS A 124 9.12 33.97 7.48
CA LYS A 124 10.15 34.58 6.60
C LYS A 124 11.58 34.11 6.89
N LYS A 125 11.95 33.93 8.17
CA LYS A 125 13.31 33.47 8.54
C LYS A 125 13.55 32.02 8.11
N GLN A 126 12.53 31.16 8.27
CA GLN A 126 12.62 29.76 7.85
C GLN A 126 12.72 29.63 6.32
N LYS A 127 11.97 30.45 5.58
CA LYS A 127 12.06 30.48 4.11
C LYS A 127 13.46 30.89 3.62
N ILE A 128 14.02 31.97 4.20
CA ILE A 128 15.38 32.42 3.88
C ILE A 128 16.45 31.38 4.22
N TRP A 129 16.20 30.54 5.20
CA TRP A 129 17.16 29.48 5.58
C TRP A 129 17.10 28.27 4.65
N ILE A 130 15.99 28.02 3.98
CA ILE A 130 15.79 26.88 3.06
C ILE A 130 16.19 27.27 1.62
N ASP A 131 15.99 28.51 1.18
CA ASP A 131 16.35 29.05 -0.14
C ASP A 131 17.87 29.28 -0.24
#